data_92f5ed16fb0dccf766b82aa3dff41b25
#
_entry.id   92f5ed16fb0dccf766b82aa3dff41b25
#
_cell.length_a   1.000
_cell.length_b   1.000
_cell.length_c   1.000
_cell.angle_alpha   90.00
_cell.angle_beta   90.00
_cell.angle_gamma   90.00
#
_symmetry.space_group_name_H-M   'P 1'
#
loop_
_entity.id
_entity.type
_entity.pdbx_description
1 polymer ?
#
loop_
_entity_poly.entity_id
_entity_poly.type
_entity_poly.pdbx_seq_one_letter_code
_entity_poly.pdbx_strand_id
1 'polypeptide(L)'
;MDSWITDFMEQFGYWGILLMIALENLFPPIPSEVILTFGGFMTTYTSLTALGVIVVATLGSLIGAIILFYIGRLLGVERLEKIVDRWGRFLRVKKEDIRKADAWFDKYGYWAVFICRMIPLIRSLISLPAGMSGMKIMPFLFFTTIGTLIWNTILVTVGAAVGDNWTEIVHFMDVYSNIAYALIALVAIIVLILYIRRARKF
;
A
#
# COMPACT_ATOMS: atom_id res chain seq x y z
N MET A 1 -4.00 -7.44 19.02
CA MET A 1 -4.31 -7.46 17.57
C MET A 1 -3.77 -8.72 16.89
N ASP A 2 -2.84 -9.40 17.52
CA ASP A 2 -2.06 -10.46 16.88
C ASP A 2 -2.74 -11.84 16.83
N SER A 3 -3.68 -12.13 17.73
CA SER A 3 -4.30 -13.45 17.79
C SER A 3 -5.12 -13.81 16.54
N TRP A 4 -5.95 -12.90 16.03
CA TRP A 4 -6.81 -13.21 14.88
C TRP A 4 -6.03 -13.37 13.56
N ILE A 5 -4.95 -12.59 13.38
CA ILE A 5 -4.05 -12.74 12.22
C ILE A 5 -3.32 -14.08 12.31
N THR A 6 -2.81 -14.41 13.48
CA THR A 6 -2.12 -15.67 13.73
C THR A 6 -3.03 -16.86 13.48
N ASP A 7 -4.22 -16.87 14.10
CA ASP A 7 -5.21 -17.95 13.96
C ASP A 7 -5.65 -18.12 12.50
N PHE A 8 -5.83 -17.00 11.78
CA PHE A 8 -6.21 -17.01 10.37
C PHE A 8 -5.08 -17.58 9.49
N MET A 9 -3.83 -17.20 9.75
CA MET A 9 -2.68 -17.68 8.98
C MET A 9 -2.35 -19.15 9.27
N GLU A 10 -2.52 -19.61 10.51
CA GLU A 10 -2.38 -21.03 10.85
C GLU A 10 -3.44 -21.89 10.16
N GLN A 11 -4.68 -21.41 10.14
CA GLN A 11 -5.80 -22.14 9.54
C GLN A 11 -5.77 -22.15 8.01
N PHE A 12 -5.38 -21.04 7.39
CA PHE A 12 -5.48 -20.86 5.93
C PHE A 12 -4.15 -20.92 5.18
N GLY A 13 -3.00 -20.91 5.87
CA GLY A 13 -1.67 -21.01 5.25
C GLY A 13 -1.46 -20.01 4.11
N TYR A 14 -1.07 -20.50 2.94
CA TYR A 14 -0.84 -19.66 1.74
C TYR A 14 -2.06 -18.85 1.31
N TRP A 15 -3.27 -19.41 1.42
CA TRP A 15 -4.51 -18.70 1.07
C TRP A 15 -4.78 -17.53 2.01
N GLY A 16 -4.49 -17.71 3.31
CA GLY A 16 -4.58 -16.64 4.29
C GLY A 16 -3.67 -15.47 3.94
N ILE A 17 -2.41 -15.74 3.62
CA ILE A 17 -1.43 -14.73 3.20
C ILE A 17 -1.90 -14.00 1.94
N LEU A 18 -2.34 -14.75 0.92
CA LEU A 18 -2.84 -14.16 -0.33
C LEU A 18 -3.99 -13.19 -0.09
N LEU A 19 -5.01 -13.64 0.64
CA LEU A 19 -6.19 -12.85 0.91
C LEU A 19 -5.87 -11.62 1.77
N MET A 20 -5.06 -11.79 2.83
CA MET A 20 -4.69 -10.69 3.71
C MET A 20 -3.89 -9.61 2.97
N ILE A 21 -2.94 -10.00 2.11
CA ILE A 21 -2.17 -9.05 1.31
C ILE A 21 -3.03 -8.40 0.22
N ALA A 22 -3.96 -9.13 -0.39
CA ALA A 22 -4.91 -8.55 -1.35
C ALA A 22 -5.82 -7.52 -0.66
N LEU A 23 -6.34 -7.84 0.53
CA LEU A 23 -7.15 -6.93 1.35
C LEU A 23 -6.37 -5.70 1.82
N GLU A 24 -5.12 -5.87 2.24
CA GLU A 24 -4.24 -4.75 2.63
C GLU A 24 -4.09 -3.74 1.50
N ASN A 25 -3.90 -4.20 0.26
CA ASN A 25 -3.81 -3.29 -0.87
C ASN A 25 -5.09 -2.47 -1.07
N LEU A 26 -6.27 -3.01 -0.73
CA LEU A 26 -7.55 -2.30 -0.81
C LEU A 26 -7.82 -1.45 0.43
N PHE A 27 -7.31 -1.89 1.58
CA PHE A 27 -7.48 -1.24 2.89
C PHE A 27 -6.11 -0.94 3.51
N PRO A 28 -5.47 0.20 3.16
CA PRO A 28 -4.14 0.58 3.60
C PRO A 28 -3.86 0.59 5.12
N PRO A 29 -4.87 0.72 6.03
CA PRO A 29 -4.61 0.64 7.46
C PRO A 29 -4.12 -0.72 7.97
N ILE A 30 -4.24 -1.80 7.16
CA ILE A 30 -3.70 -3.11 7.53
C ILE A 30 -2.20 -3.11 7.23
N PRO A 31 -1.32 -3.30 8.22
CA PRO A 31 0.12 -3.26 7.98
C PRO A 31 0.60 -4.55 7.31
N SER A 32 0.97 -4.46 6.06
CA SER A 32 1.56 -5.57 5.31
C SER A 32 2.88 -6.06 5.89
N GLU A 33 3.60 -5.17 6.56
CA GLU A 33 4.84 -5.46 7.23
C GLU A 33 4.64 -6.56 8.27
N VAL A 34 3.57 -6.48 9.05
CA VAL A 34 3.20 -7.50 10.04
C VAL A 34 2.85 -8.82 9.34
N ILE A 35 2.02 -8.77 8.29
CA ILE A 35 1.59 -9.98 7.58
C ILE A 35 2.79 -10.71 6.95
N LEU A 36 3.70 -9.97 6.31
CA LEU A 36 4.83 -10.55 5.59
C LEU A 36 5.93 -11.06 6.52
N THR A 37 6.26 -10.32 7.57
CA THR A 37 7.25 -10.77 8.55
C THR A 37 6.71 -11.95 9.36
N PHE A 38 5.43 -11.92 9.74
CA PHE A 38 4.80 -13.07 10.37
C PHE A 38 4.73 -14.27 9.44
N GLY A 39 4.38 -14.07 8.16
CA GLY A 39 4.45 -15.13 7.14
C GLY A 39 5.84 -15.75 7.01
N GLY A 40 6.89 -14.91 7.06
CA GLY A 40 8.28 -15.37 7.10
C GLY A 40 8.60 -16.17 8.36
N PHE A 41 8.21 -15.69 9.52
CA PHE A 41 8.34 -16.39 10.80
C PHE A 41 7.65 -17.76 10.78
N MET A 42 6.43 -17.85 10.27
CA MET A 42 5.68 -19.11 10.17
C MET A 42 6.38 -20.17 9.33
N THR A 43 7.30 -19.79 8.44
CA THR A 43 8.11 -20.77 7.68
C THR A 43 9.08 -21.55 8.55
N THR A 44 9.39 -21.08 9.75
CA THR A 44 10.26 -21.78 10.70
C THR A 44 9.52 -22.81 11.57
N TYR A 45 8.19 -22.68 11.69
CA TYR A 45 7.36 -23.53 12.56
C TYR A 45 6.33 -24.37 11.81
N THR A 46 6.13 -24.11 10.52
CA THR A 46 5.12 -24.81 9.70
C THR A 46 5.76 -25.40 8.44
N SER A 47 4.96 -26.08 7.64
CA SER A 47 5.39 -26.59 6.31
C SER A 47 5.45 -25.49 5.22
N LEU A 48 5.18 -24.23 5.57
CA LEU A 48 5.28 -23.12 4.63
C LEU A 48 6.75 -22.86 4.27
N THR A 49 7.00 -22.55 3.00
CA THR A 49 8.34 -22.16 2.54
C THR A 49 8.42 -20.66 2.31
N ALA A 50 9.56 -20.05 2.58
CA ALA A 50 9.76 -18.61 2.36
C ALA A 50 9.47 -18.23 0.90
N LEU A 51 9.92 -19.02 -0.06
CA LEU A 51 9.62 -18.81 -1.48
C LEU A 51 8.12 -18.85 -1.76
N GLY A 52 7.41 -19.84 -1.19
CA GLY A 52 5.95 -19.94 -1.32
C GLY A 52 5.23 -18.71 -0.77
N VAL A 53 5.62 -18.24 0.42
CA VAL A 53 5.07 -17.02 1.04
C VAL A 53 5.33 -15.81 0.16
N ILE A 54 6.55 -15.63 -0.36
CA ILE A 54 6.91 -14.51 -1.26
C ILE A 54 6.05 -14.52 -2.53
N VAL A 55 5.94 -15.69 -3.18
CA VAL A 55 5.15 -15.81 -4.42
C VAL A 55 3.68 -15.51 -4.17
N VAL A 56 3.09 -16.10 -3.15
CA VAL A 56 1.65 -15.95 -2.85
C VAL A 56 1.34 -14.53 -2.38
N ALA A 57 2.20 -13.92 -1.58
CA ALA A 57 2.07 -12.53 -1.17
C ALA A 57 2.19 -11.57 -2.37
N THR A 58 3.09 -11.87 -3.31
CA THR A 58 3.22 -11.08 -4.55
C THR A 58 1.97 -11.19 -5.42
N LEU A 59 1.39 -12.38 -5.55
CA LEU A 59 0.12 -12.59 -6.25
C LEU A 59 -1.02 -11.82 -5.57
N GLY A 60 -1.14 -11.89 -4.25
CA GLY A 60 -2.13 -11.11 -3.49
C GLY A 60 -1.98 -9.61 -3.72
N SER A 61 -0.74 -9.10 -3.66
CA SER A 61 -0.46 -7.69 -3.95
C SER A 61 -0.84 -7.30 -5.38
N LEU A 62 -0.58 -8.15 -6.37
CA LEU A 62 -0.95 -7.90 -7.76
C LEU A 62 -2.46 -7.85 -7.94
N ILE A 63 -3.20 -8.77 -7.32
CA ILE A 63 -4.66 -8.78 -7.36
C ILE A 63 -5.21 -7.46 -6.83
N GLY A 64 -4.80 -7.05 -5.63
CA GLY A 64 -5.22 -5.78 -5.05
C GLY A 64 -4.82 -4.57 -5.89
N ALA A 65 -3.59 -4.58 -6.43
CA ALA A 65 -3.09 -3.52 -7.30
C ALA A 65 -3.90 -3.39 -8.60
N ILE A 66 -4.26 -4.51 -9.23
CA ILE A 66 -5.09 -4.55 -10.45
C ILE A 66 -6.47 -3.96 -10.16
N ILE A 67 -7.10 -4.35 -9.05
CA ILE A 67 -8.41 -3.83 -8.66
C ILE A 67 -8.35 -2.31 -8.50
N LEU A 68 -7.38 -1.78 -7.72
CA LEU A 68 -7.21 -0.35 -7.54
C LEU A 68 -6.86 0.38 -8.84
N PHE A 69 -6.04 -0.23 -9.70
CA PHE A 69 -5.70 0.33 -11.00
C PHE A 69 -6.95 0.49 -11.87
N TYR A 70 -7.81 -0.52 -11.95
CA TYR A 70 -9.04 -0.43 -12.73
C TYR A 70 -10.05 0.53 -12.10
N ILE A 71 -10.15 0.59 -10.78
CA ILE A 71 -10.94 1.62 -10.09
C ILE A 71 -10.43 3.02 -10.48
N GLY A 72 -9.11 3.24 -10.44
CA GLY A 72 -8.49 4.49 -10.88
C GLY A 72 -8.80 4.81 -12.34
N ARG A 73 -8.68 3.82 -13.23
CA ARG A 73 -8.98 3.97 -14.65
C ARG A 73 -10.45 4.31 -14.93
N LEU A 74 -11.38 3.73 -14.16
CA LEU A 74 -12.80 4.04 -14.24
C LEU A 74 -13.11 5.44 -13.74
N LEU A 75 -12.41 5.91 -12.71
CA LEU A 75 -12.55 7.27 -12.20
C LEU A 75 -12.03 8.28 -13.24
N GLY A 76 -10.83 8.07 -13.77
CA GLY A 76 -10.20 8.93 -14.78
C GLY A 76 -10.04 10.38 -14.33
N VAL A 77 -9.13 11.13 -14.98
CA VAL A 77 -8.89 12.55 -14.68
C VAL A 77 -10.15 13.38 -14.94
N GLU A 78 -10.85 13.10 -16.04
CA GLU A 78 -12.05 13.87 -16.43
C GLU A 78 -13.22 13.75 -15.43
N ARG A 79 -13.43 12.55 -14.86
CA ARG A 79 -14.48 12.36 -13.84
C ARG A 79 -14.09 13.01 -12.53
N LEU A 80 -12.80 12.95 -12.19
CA LEU A 80 -12.27 13.65 -11.02
C LEU A 80 -12.43 15.17 -11.18
N GLU A 81 -12.13 15.72 -12.36
CA GLU A 81 -12.37 17.14 -12.65
C GLU A 81 -13.85 17.51 -12.49
N LYS A 82 -14.79 16.67 -12.97
CA LYS A 82 -16.23 16.89 -12.76
C LYS A 82 -16.65 16.82 -11.29
N ILE A 83 -16.05 15.93 -10.51
CA ILE A 83 -16.29 15.85 -9.07
C ILE A 83 -15.74 17.10 -8.39
N VAL A 84 -14.56 17.57 -8.78
CA VAL A 84 -13.96 18.80 -8.28
C VAL A 84 -14.75 20.03 -8.70
N ASP A 85 -15.36 20.07 -9.88
CA ASP A 85 -16.29 21.16 -10.27
C ASP A 85 -17.48 21.24 -9.33
N ARG A 86 -18.02 20.10 -8.93
CA ARG A 86 -19.21 20.05 -8.07
C ARG A 86 -18.88 20.22 -6.58
N TRP A 87 -17.77 19.66 -6.12
CA TRP A 87 -17.41 19.57 -4.71
C TRP A 87 -16.05 20.21 -4.37
N GLY A 88 -15.33 20.73 -5.37
CA GLY A 88 -13.97 21.25 -5.22
C GLY A 88 -13.88 22.42 -4.25
N ARG A 89 -14.95 23.24 -4.15
CA ARG A 89 -15.02 24.31 -3.15
C ARG A 89 -15.03 23.75 -1.73
N PHE A 90 -15.68 22.60 -1.50
CA PHE A 90 -15.71 21.91 -0.22
C PHE A 90 -14.40 21.14 0.03
N LEU A 91 -13.91 20.43 -0.97
CA LEU A 91 -12.66 19.63 -0.91
C LEU A 91 -11.40 20.50 -1.05
N ARG A 92 -11.55 21.77 -1.49
CA ARG A 92 -10.45 22.72 -1.77
C ARG A 92 -9.37 22.17 -2.70
N VAL A 93 -9.75 21.31 -3.60
CA VAL A 93 -8.93 20.79 -4.68
C VAL A 93 -9.29 21.54 -5.95
N LYS A 94 -8.29 22.00 -6.69
CA LYS A 94 -8.49 22.68 -7.98
C LYS A 94 -8.18 21.68 -9.11
N LYS A 95 -8.77 21.92 -10.29
CA LYS A 95 -8.46 21.15 -11.50
C LYS A 95 -6.97 21.20 -11.85
N GLU A 96 -6.33 22.37 -11.60
CA GLU A 96 -4.89 22.51 -11.83
C GLU A 96 -4.05 21.56 -10.97
N ASP A 97 -4.50 21.23 -9.76
CA ASP A 97 -3.81 20.30 -8.87
C ASP A 97 -3.89 18.84 -9.41
N ILE A 98 -5.05 18.49 -9.99
CA ILE A 98 -5.25 17.19 -10.65
C ILE A 98 -4.35 17.09 -11.89
N ARG A 99 -4.37 18.10 -12.74
CA ARG A 99 -3.56 18.14 -13.98
C ARG A 99 -2.06 18.13 -13.69
N LYS A 100 -1.62 18.81 -12.62
CA LYS A 100 -0.21 18.74 -12.17
C LYS A 100 0.17 17.36 -11.71
N ALA A 101 -0.70 16.68 -10.97
CA ALA A 101 -0.47 15.30 -10.54
C ALA A 101 -0.40 14.35 -11.76
N ASP A 102 -1.30 14.52 -12.72
CA ASP A 102 -1.34 13.76 -13.96
C ASP A 102 -0.05 13.98 -14.79
N ALA A 103 0.34 15.23 -15.04
CA ALA A 103 1.57 15.57 -15.74
C ALA A 103 2.84 15.09 -15.01
N TRP A 104 2.84 15.07 -13.68
CA TRP A 104 3.94 14.49 -12.89
C TRP A 104 3.99 12.98 -13.09
N PHE A 105 2.83 12.34 -13.13
CA PHE A 105 2.72 10.90 -13.36
C PHE A 105 3.13 10.53 -14.80
N ASP A 106 2.77 11.35 -15.79
CA ASP A 106 3.21 11.21 -17.18
C ASP A 106 4.74 11.27 -17.32
N LYS A 107 5.37 12.15 -16.53
CA LYS A 107 6.82 12.34 -16.57
C LYS A 107 7.59 11.21 -15.89
N TYR A 108 7.13 10.72 -14.75
CA TYR A 108 7.86 9.77 -13.90
C TYR A 108 7.18 8.39 -13.82
N GLY A 109 5.99 8.24 -14.37
CA GLY A 109 4.99 7.19 -14.22
C GLY A 109 5.49 5.82 -13.79
N TYR A 110 6.23 5.14 -14.63
CA TYR A 110 6.66 3.77 -14.33
C TYR A 110 7.67 3.71 -13.18
N TRP A 111 8.61 4.64 -13.14
CA TRP A 111 9.59 4.74 -12.06
C TRP A 111 8.93 5.17 -10.76
N ALA A 112 7.92 6.05 -10.81
CA ALA A 112 7.12 6.40 -9.65
C ALA A 112 6.42 5.18 -9.06
N VAL A 113 5.82 4.32 -9.90
CA VAL A 113 5.21 3.06 -9.44
C VAL A 113 6.25 2.20 -8.73
N PHE A 114 7.42 1.98 -9.34
CA PHE A 114 8.47 1.15 -8.76
C PHE A 114 8.95 1.68 -7.40
N ILE A 115 9.32 2.97 -7.33
CA ILE A 115 9.83 3.59 -6.09
C ILE A 115 8.77 3.61 -5.01
N CYS A 116 7.53 4.00 -5.34
CA CYS A 116 6.45 4.05 -4.38
C CYS A 116 6.08 2.67 -3.82
N ARG A 117 6.35 1.58 -4.56
CA ARG A 117 6.18 0.21 -4.04
C ARG A 117 7.15 -0.15 -2.91
N MET A 118 8.24 0.60 -2.76
CA MET A 118 9.20 0.45 -1.67
C MET A 118 8.85 1.30 -0.44
N ILE A 119 7.82 2.15 -0.52
CA ILE A 119 7.43 3.05 0.57
C ILE A 119 6.16 2.51 1.23
N PRO A 120 6.19 2.19 2.54
CA PRO A 120 5.00 1.77 3.28
C PRO A 120 3.82 2.74 3.06
N LEU A 121 2.59 2.25 3.11
CA LEU A 121 1.35 3.00 2.86
C LEU A 121 1.18 3.51 1.41
N ILE A 122 2.21 4.09 0.79
CA ILE A 122 2.13 4.64 -0.57
C ILE A 122 2.06 3.48 -1.58
N ARG A 123 2.67 2.36 -1.27
CA ARG A 123 2.77 1.18 -2.17
C ARG A 123 1.43 0.65 -2.65
N SER A 124 0.41 0.63 -1.80
CA SER A 124 -0.93 0.20 -2.16
C SER A 124 -1.67 1.31 -2.92
N LEU A 125 -1.56 2.54 -2.44
CA LEU A 125 -2.28 3.69 -2.99
C LEU A 125 -1.83 4.10 -4.38
N ILE A 126 -0.55 3.87 -4.76
CA ILE A 126 0.02 4.29 -6.05
C ILE A 126 -0.71 3.68 -7.26
N SER A 127 -1.38 2.55 -7.06
CA SER A 127 -2.15 1.87 -8.12
C SER A 127 -3.33 2.71 -8.61
N LEU A 128 -3.93 3.50 -7.73
CA LEU A 128 -5.07 4.35 -8.07
C LEU A 128 -4.67 5.48 -9.04
N PRO A 129 -3.69 6.36 -8.74
CA PRO A 129 -3.25 7.40 -9.68
C PRO A 129 -2.62 6.81 -10.94
N ALA A 130 -1.97 5.63 -10.89
CA ALA A 130 -1.47 4.96 -12.08
C ALA A 130 -2.60 4.57 -13.05
N GLY A 131 -3.74 4.11 -12.52
CA GLY A 131 -4.93 3.85 -13.32
C GLY A 131 -5.57 5.12 -13.87
N MET A 132 -5.63 6.19 -13.05
CA MET A 132 -6.24 7.47 -13.42
C MET A 132 -5.50 8.20 -14.54
N SER A 133 -4.15 8.12 -14.55
CA SER A 133 -3.29 8.71 -15.60
C SER A 133 -3.35 7.99 -16.96
N GLY A 134 -4.16 6.94 -17.07
CA GLY A 134 -4.27 6.17 -18.32
C GLY A 134 -3.04 5.30 -18.63
N MET A 135 -2.18 5.05 -17.66
CA MET A 135 -0.99 4.20 -17.81
C MET A 135 -1.34 2.85 -18.45
N LYS A 136 -0.45 2.32 -19.31
CA LYS A 136 -0.62 0.99 -19.88
C LYS A 136 -0.47 -0.07 -18.78
N ILE A 137 -1.39 -1.04 -18.76
CA ILE A 137 -1.43 -2.08 -17.72
C ILE A 137 -0.17 -2.95 -17.67
N MET A 138 0.42 -3.31 -18.82
CA MET A 138 1.58 -4.20 -18.86
C MET A 138 2.83 -3.60 -18.19
N PRO A 139 3.29 -2.37 -18.51
CA PRO A 139 4.37 -1.75 -17.75
C PRO A 139 4.03 -1.54 -16.27
N PHE A 140 2.78 -1.16 -15.94
CA PHE A 140 2.33 -1.05 -14.56
C PHE A 140 2.52 -2.37 -13.81
N LEU A 141 2.06 -3.49 -14.37
CA LEU A 141 2.23 -4.82 -13.77
C LEU A 141 3.70 -5.19 -13.63
N PHE A 142 4.53 -4.92 -14.63
CA PHE A 142 5.95 -5.22 -14.60
C PHE A 142 6.66 -4.53 -13.43
N PHE A 143 6.52 -3.20 -13.34
CA PHE A 143 7.17 -2.43 -12.26
C PHE A 143 6.56 -2.72 -10.89
N THR A 144 5.26 -2.96 -10.83
CA THR A 144 4.56 -3.41 -9.61
C THR A 144 5.10 -4.76 -9.15
N THR A 145 5.22 -5.75 -10.05
CA THR A 145 5.72 -7.08 -9.71
C THR A 145 7.13 -7.01 -9.16
N ILE A 146 8.04 -6.32 -9.84
CA ILE A 146 9.44 -6.22 -9.39
C ILE A 146 9.52 -5.52 -8.03
N GLY A 147 8.88 -4.36 -7.89
CA GLY A 147 8.90 -3.60 -6.64
C GLY A 147 8.31 -4.39 -5.47
N THR A 148 7.17 -5.03 -5.70
CA THR A 148 6.50 -5.86 -4.69
C THR A 148 7.30 -7.12 -4.35
N LEU A 149 7.91 -7.78 -5.34
CA LEU A 149 8.74 -8.95 -5.14
C LEU A 149 9.95 -8.64 -4.24
N ILE A 150 10.65 -7.53 -4.52
CA ILE A 150 11.80 -7.10 -3.70
C ILE A 150 11.32 -6.82 -2.28
N TRP A 151 10.25 -6.05 -2.10
CA TRP A 151 9.71 -5.70 -0.79
C TRP A 151 9.29 -6.95 0.02
N ASN A 152 8.51 -7.83 -0.60
CA ASN A 152 8.05 -9.06 0.03
C ASN A 152 9.23 -9.98 0.39
N THR A 153 10.24 -10.08 -0.49
CA THR A 153 11.45 -10.86 -0.22
C THR A 153 12.17 -10.34 1.02
N ILE A 154 12.38 -9.03 1.13
CA ILE A 154 13.03 -8.42 2.29
C ILE A 154 12.27 -8.76 3.57
N LEU A 155 10.95 -8.50 3.61
CA LEU A 155 10.17 -8.68 4.83
C LEU A 155 10.00 -10.15 5.23
N VAL A 156 9.75 -11.04 4.27
CA VAL A 156 9.66 -12.49 4.53
C VAL A 156 11.00 -13.05 5.01
N THR A 157 12.11 -12.61 4.40
CA THR A 157 13.43 -13.04 4.83
C THR A 157 13.78 -12.54 6.23
N VAL A 158 13.44 -11.28 6.54
CA VAL A 158 13.58 -10.73 7.89
C VAL A 158 12.76 -11.55 8.88
N GLY A 159 11.49 -11.83 8.57
CA GLY A 159 10.62 -12.64 9.42
C GLY A 159 11.18 -14.06 9.66
N ALA A 160 11.67 -14.72 8.61
CA ALA A 160 12.27 -16.04 8.71
C ALA A 160 13.59 -16.06 9.51
N ALA A 161 14.40 -14.99 9.40
CA ALA A 161 15.67 -14.88 10.10
C ALA A 161 15.54 -14.64 11.61
N VAL A 162 14.39 -14.12 12.03
CA VAL A 162 14.15 -13.79 13.43
C VAL A 162 13.84 -15.00 14.28
N GLY A 163 13.20 -16.01 13.71
CA GLY A 163 12.91 -17.27 14.38
C GLY A 163 12.35 -17.08 15.80
N ASP A 164 13.05 -17.57 16.81
CA ASP A 164 12.61 -17.56 18.20
C ASP A 164 12.51 -16.16 18.87
N ASN A 165 13.05 -15.11 18.25
CA ASN A 165 13.02 -13.73 18.75
C ASN A 165 11.80 -12.92 18.23
N TRP A 166 10.76 -13.59 17.77
CA TRP A 166 9.55 -12.96 17.24
C TRP A 166 8.94 -11.88 18.15
N THR A 167 8.96 -12.12 19.46
CA THR A 167 8.43 -11.17 20.45
C THR A 167 9.16 -9.82 20.46
N GLU A 168 10.47 -9.81 20.20
CA GLU A 168 11.23 -8.55 20.09
C GLU A 168 10.85 -7.77 18.82
N ILE A 169 10.56 -8.48 17.74
CA ILE A 169 10.14 -7.83 16.49
C ILE A 169 8.72 -7.27 16.58
N VAL A 170 7.79 -7.99 17.19
CA VAL A 170 6.45 -7.44 17.43
C VAL A 170 6.57 -6.14 18.21
N HIS A 171 7.43 -6.08 19.22
CA HIS A 171 7.67 -4.84 19.96
C HIS A 171 8.30 -3.73 19.07
N PHE A 172 9.26 -4.07 18.21
CA PHE A 172 9.83 -3.13 17.24
C PHE A 172 8.80 -2.63 16.22
N MET A 173 7.94 -3.53 15.73
CA MET A 173 6.89 -3.20 14.78
C MET A 173 5.78 -2.38 15.40
N ASP A 174 5.43 -2.59 16.67
CA ASP A 174 4.50 -1.74 17.42
C ASP A 174 5.05 -0.31 17.55
N VAL A 175 6.35 -0.17 17.85
CA VAL A 175 7.01 1.15 17.88
C VAL A 175 6.98 1.80 16.49
N TYR A 176 7.31 1.06 15.44
CA TYR A 176 7.29 1.55 14.07
C TYR A 176 5.88 1.94 13.61
N SER A 177 4.89 1.10 13.91
CA SER A 177 3.48 1.38 13.60
C SER A 177 2.98 2.62 14.33
N ASN A 178 3.34 2.78 15.61
CA ASN A 178 2.99 3.97 16.39
C ASN A 178 3.66 5.23 15.84
N ILE A 179 4.93 5.15 15.39
CA ILE A 179 5.62 6.25 14.73
C ILE A 179 4.94 6.57 13.38
N ALA A 180 4.60 5.56 12.59
CA ALA A 180 3.90 5.74 11.32
C ALA A 180 2.52 6.38 11.53
N TYR A 181 1.75 5.92 12.51
CA TYR A 181 0.46 6.55 12.86
C TYR A 181 0.63 7.97 13.38
N ALA A 182 1.66 8.24 14.19
CA ALA A 182 1.97 9.60 14.67
C ALA A 182 2.34 10.53 13.50
N LEU A 183 3.13 10.04 12.53
CA LEU A 183 3.47 10.80 11.33
C LEU A 183 2.24 11.05 10.44
N ILE A 184 1.38 10.07 10.27
CA ILE A 184 0.12 10.23 9.53
C ILE A 184 -0.79 11.24 10.23
N ALA A 185 -0.93 11.13 11.56
CA ALA A 185 -1.69 12.09 12.35
C ALA A 185 -1.09 13.50 12.25
N LEU A 186 0.23 13.63 12.32
CA LEU A 186 0.93 14.90 12.15
C LEU A 186 0.69 15.51 10.78
N VAL A 187 0.80 14.71 9.71
CA VAL A 187 0.51 15.15 8.34
C VAL A 187 -0.96 15.56 8.21
N ALA A 188 -1.88 14.77 8.76
CA ALA A 188 -3.31 15.09 8.76
C ALA A 188 -3.60 16.41 9.50
N ILE A 189 -2.94 16.64 10.66
CA ILE A 189 -3.05 17.88 11.43
C ILE A 189 -2.46 19.07 10.64
N ILE A 190 -1.29 18.90 10.02
CA ILE A 190 -0.69 19.94 9.18
C ILE A 190 -1.62 20.30 8.01
N VAL A 191 -2.14 19.29 7.32
CA VAL A 191 -3.11 19.49 6.23
C VAL A 191 -4.35 20.19 6.74
N LEU A 192 -4.88 19.81 7.90
CA LEU A 192 -6.04 20.44 8.53
C LEU A 192 -5.75 21.92 8.91
N ILE A 193 -4.59 22.20 9.51
CA ILE A 193 -4.16 23.56 9.86
C ILE A 193 -4.00 24.41 8.60
N LEU A 194 -3.34 23.89 7.56
CA LEU A 194 -3.20 24.59 6.29
C LEU A 194 -4.56 24.81 5.63
N TYR A 195 -5.45 23.84 5.76
CA TYR A 195 -6.83 23.93 5.31
C TYR A 195 -7.58 25.03 6.04
N ILE A 196 -7.52 25.12 7.36
CA ILE A 196 -8.18 26.16 8.19
C ILE A 196 -7.56 27.54 7.92
N ARG A 197 -6.21 27.64 7.83
CA ARG A 197 -5.54 28.90 7.52
C ARG A 197 -5.90 29.44 6.14
N ARG A 198 -6.06 28.56 5.16
CA ARG A 198 -6.51 28.93 3.80
C ARG A 198 -8.00 29.32 3.80
N ALA A 199 -8.81 28.79 4.75
CA ALA A 199 -10.19 29.12 4.95
C ALA A 199 -10.41 30.55 5.47
N ARG A 200 -9.48 31.04 6.30
CA ARG A 200 -9.57 32.39 6.90
C ARG A 200 -9.08 33.50 5.95
N LYS A 201 -8.53 33.14 4.78
CA LYS A 201 -8.06 34.12 3.77
C LYS A 201 -9.02 34.32 2.60
N PHE A 202 -10.19 33.69 2.66
CA PHE A 202 -11.34 33.89 1.77
C PHE A 202 -12.55 34.37 2.57
#